data_e7ff6cbd142c58b10d2fbb6bdb1b942a
#
_entry.id   e7ff6cbd142c58b10d2fbb6bdb1b942a
#
_cell.length_a   1.000
_cell.length_b   1.000
_cell.length_c   1.000
_cell.angle_alpha   90.00
_cell.angle_beta   90.00
_cell.angle_gamma   90.00
#
_symmetry.space_group_name_H-M   'P 1'
#
loop_
_entity.id
_entity.type
_entity.pdbx_description
1 polymer ?
#
loop_
_entity_poly.entity_id
_entity_poly.type
_entity_poly.pdbx_seq_one_letter_code
_entity_poly.pdbx_strand_id
1 'polypeptide(L)'
;MPLARAEEARARFLDLAPGGFEEAVAGDQLELAAYVGEEGEAAVRAAFGTASTAPVEPGWEDAWRRFHRPVRIGPLWIGPPWEEPDAGSLPVVIDPGRAFGTGSHPTTRLCLEHLLELEPASLLDVGCGSGVLAVAAARLGFAPVTAVDADEVAVAAARENAAANDVGLSAVLADALTDPLPAADVAFANIELAAVEALDARIDARTFVASGYLERDRPSLARWRHVGRRTLDGWAADRFERA
;
A
#
# COMPACT_ATOMS: atom_id res chain seq x y z
N MET A 1 -20.18 -7.11 23.28
CA MET A 1 -19.89 -8.43 23.90
C MET A 1 -18.64 -8.34 24.76
N PRO A 2 -18.44 -9.20 25.80
CA PRO A 2 -17.24 -9.16 26.63
C PRO A 2 -15.97 -9.53 25.89
N LEU A 3 -14.87 -8.84 26.16
CA LEU A 3 -13.54 -9.09 25.55
C LEU A 3 -13.04 -10.54 25.78
N ALA A 4 -13.44 -11.19 26.85
CA ALA A 4 -13.07 -12.59 27.11
C ALA A 4 -13.55 -13.59 26.03
N ARG A 5 -14.49 -13.20 25.18
CA ARG A 5 -15.02 -14.01 24.06
C ARG A 5 -14.63 -13.44 22.69
N ALA A 6 -13.68 -12.52 22.65
CA ALA A 6 -13.31 -11.81 21.44
C ALA A 6 -12.84 -12.74 20.30
N GLU A 7 -11.96 -13.69 20.59
CA GLU A 7 -11.41 -14.61 19.58
C GLU A 7 -12.47 -15.50 18.94
N GLU A 8 -13.34 -16.09 19.76
CA GLU A 8 -14.46 -16.91 19.27
C GLU A 8 -15.41 -16.08 18.39
N ALA A 9 -15.67 -14.85 18.82
CA ALA A 9 -16.55 -13.94 18.11
C ALA A 9 -15.94 -13.47 16.77
N ARG A 10 -14.66 -13.13 16.74
CA ARG A 10 -13.95 -12.75 15.51
C ARG A 10 -13.97 -13.87 14.49
N ALA A 11 -13.60 -15.11 14.90
CA ALA A 11 -13.61 -16.25 14.01
C ALA A 11 -15.00 -16.49 13.40
N ARG A 12 -16.06 -16.46 14.24
CA ARG A 12 -17.41 -16.64 13.77
C ARG A 12 -17.93 -15.49 12.91
N PHE A 13 -17.47 -14.27 13.17
CA PHE A 13 -17.86 -13.08 12.40
C PHE A 13 -17.20 -13.08 11.01
N LEU A 14 -15.96 -13.58 10.88
CA LEU A 14 -15.28 -13.77 9.59
C LEU A 14 -16.05 -14.73 8.66
N ASP A 15 -16.59 -15.81 9.21
CA ASP A 15 -17.40 -16.76 8.42
C ASP A 15 -18.69 -16.13 7.90
N LEU A 16 -19.28 -15.21 8.66
CA LEU A 16 -20.56 -14.56 8.35
C LEU A 16 -20.43 -13.28 7.52
N ALA A 17 -19.26 -12.63 7.57
CA ALA A 17 -18.94 -11.41 6.87
C ALA A 17 -17.59 -11.54 6.15
N PRO A 18 -17.50 -12.35 5.10
CA PRO A 18 -16.23 -12.59 4.37
C PRO A 18 -15.67 -11.33 3.68
N GLY A 19 -16.50 -10.29 3.55
CA GLY A 19 -16.08 -8.96 3.09
C GLY A 19 -15.29 -8.15 4.12
N GLY A 20 -15.15 -8.68 5.35
CA GLY A 20 -14.48 -8.00 6.46
C GLY A 20 -15.47 -7.36 7.45
N PHE A 21 -14.92 -6.91 8.57
CA PHE A 21 -15.68 -6.23 9.62
C PHE A 21 -14.79 -5.20 10.34
N GLU A 22 -15.44 -4.24 10.95
CA GLU A 22 -14.80 -3.25 11.82
C GLU A 22 -14.85 -3.73 13.27
N GLU A 23 -13.86 -3.35 14.05
CA GLU A 23 -13.76 -3.68 15.47
C GLU A 23 -13.54 -2.40 16.28
N ALA A 24 -14.33 -2.26 17.35
CA ALA A 24 -14.16 -1.22 18.34
C ALA A 24 -14.14 -1.82 19.75
N VAL A 25 -13.23 -1.33 20.59
CA VAL A 25 -13.12 -1.74 22.00
C VAL A 25 -13.45 -0.55 22.89
N ALA A 26 -14.45 -0.73 23.76
CA ALA A 26 -14.85 0.25 24.75
C ALA A 26 -14.86 -0.39 26.15
N GLY A 27 -13.80 -0.12 26.93
CA GLY A 27 -13.61 -0.74 28.23
C GLY A 27 -13.39 -2.25 28.13
N ASP A 28 -14.29 -3.05 28.72
CA ASP A 28 -14.28 -4.51 28.65
C ASP A 28 -15.22 -5.10 27.56
N GLN A 29 -15.75 -4.23 26.72
CA GLN A 29 -16.68 -4.59 25.65
C GLN A 29 -16.01 -4.51 24.27
N LEU A 30 -16.31 -5.52 23.46
CA LEU A 30 -15.95 -5.58 22.03
C LEU A 30 -17.22 -5.35 21.21
N GLU A 31 -17.14 -4.46 20.26
CA GLU A 31 -18.13 -4.27 19.20
C GLU A 31 -17.53 -4.72 17.87
N LEU A 32 -18.27 -5.55 17.13
CA LEU A 32 -17.94 -5.97 15.78
C LEU A 32 -19.05 -5.47 14.86
N ALA A 33 -18.70 -4.79 13.78
CA ALA A 33 -19.64 -4.26 12.82
C ALA A 33 -19.26 -4.69 11.39
N ALA A 34 -20.22 -5.18 10.63
CA ALA A 34 -20.03 -5.53 9.23
C ALA A 34 -21.19 -5.04 8.37
N TYR A 35 -20.89 -4.76 7.11
CA TYR A 35 -21.88 -4.44 6.10
C TYR A 35 -22.29 -5.73 5.39
N VAL A 36 -23.56 -6.11 5.53
CA VAL A 36 -24.10 -7.36 4.99
C VAL A 36 -25.45 -7.10 4.32
N GLY A 37 -25.79 -7.92 3.33
CA GLY A 37 -27.13 -7.92 2.75
C GLY A 37 -28.14 -8.61 3.68
N GLU A 38 -29.42 -8.65 3.26
CA GLU A 38 -30.53 -9.22 4.05
C GLU A 38 -30.27 -10.64 4.54
N GLU A 39 -29.69 -11.50 3.72
CA GLU A 39 -29.33 -12.89 4.10
C GLU A 39 -28.23 -12.91 5.17
N GLY A 40 -27.20 -12.07 5.02
CA GLY A 40 -26.13 -11.93 5.98
C GLY A 40 -26.62 -11.34 7.30
N GLU A 41 -27.56 -10.38 7.28
CA GLU A 41 -28.19 -9.84 8.48
C GLU A 41 -28.89 -10.94 9.28
N ALA A 42 -29.68 -11.77 8.61
CA ALA A 42 -30.38 -12.86 9.23
C ALA A 42 -29.42 -13.88 9.90
N ALA A 43 -28.30 -14.18 9.22
CA ALA A 43 -27.25 -15.08 9.70
C ALA A 43 -26.53 -14.50 10.93
N VAL A 44 -26.16 -13.23 10.92
CA VAL A 44 -25.52 -12.54 12.06
C VAL A 44 -26.46 -12.49 13.25
N ARG A 45 -27.74 -12.14 13.06
CA ARG A 45 -28.74 -12.15 14.13
C ARG A 45 -28.94 -13.54 14.74
N ALA A 46 -28.97 -14.57 13.91
CA ALA A 46 -29.07 -15.95 14.39
C ALA A 46 -27.85 -16.40 15.19
N ALA A 47 -26.67 -15.94 14.80
CA ALA A 47 -25.41 -16.30 15.46
C ALA A 47 -25.15 -15.53 16.76
N PHE A 48 -25.55 -14.26 16.80
CA PHE A 48 -25.27 -13.34 17.90
C PHE A 48 -26.54 -12.69 18.45
N GLY A 49 -27.44 -13.37 19.02
CA GLY A 49 -28.77 -12.95 19.47
C GLY A 49 -28.97 -11.51 20.00
N THR A 50 -27.87 -10.78 20.24
CA THR A 50 -27.84 -9.35 20.66
C THR A 50 -27.43 -8.41 19.52
N ALA A 51 -27.30 -8.89 18.29
CA ALA A 51 -26.91 -8.04 17.16
C ALA A 51 -28.01 -7.02 16.86
N SER A 52 -27.60 -5.75 16.76
CA SER A 52 -28.43 -4.67 16.23
C SER A 52 -28.07 -4.44 14.77
N THR A 53 -29.04 -4.03 13.98
CA THR A 53 -28.82 -3.62 12.59
C THR A 53 -29.42 -2.24 12.36
N ALA A 54 -28.81 -1.49 11.49
CA ALA A 54 -29.31 -0.21 11.03
C ALA A 54 -29.29 -0.18 9.50
N PRO A 55 -30.29 0.42 8.84
CA PRO A 55 -30.20 0.69 7.41
C PRO A 55 -28.95 1.52 7.13
N VAL A 56 -28.22 1.13 6.11
CA VAL A 56 -27.10 1.93 5.62
C VAL A 56 -27.66 3.03 4.74
N GLU A 57 -27.34 4.29 5.03
CA GLU A 57 -27.79 5.43 4.23
C GLU A 57 -27.29 5.27 2.78
N PRO A 58 -28.12 5.63 1.77
CA PRO A 58 -27.70 5.64 0.38
C PRO A 58 -26.43 6.49 0.22
N GLY A 59 -25.39 5.96 -0.46
CA GLY A 59 -24.10 6.64 -0.63
C GLY A 59 -23.07 6.33 0.45
N TRP A 60 -23.36 5.45 1.41
CA TRP A 60 -22.33 4.99 2.36
C TRP A 60 -21.16 4.31 1.64
N GLU A 61 -21.44 3.62 0.53
CA GLU A 61 -20.44 3.00 -0.34
C GLU A 61 -19.39 4.02 -0.81
N ASP A 62 -19.80 5.29 -0.91
CA ASP A 62 -18.92 6.41 -1.26
C ASP A 62 -18.37 7.15 -0.04
N ALA A 63 -18.87 6.85 1.17
CA ALA A 63 -18.47 7.55 2.38
C ALA A 63 -16.96 7.39 2.69
N TRP A 64 -16.36 6.26 2.32
CA TRP A 64 -14.93 6.00 2.45
C TRP A 64 -14.11 6.85 1.47
N ARG A 65 -14.66 7.27 0.31
CA ARG A 65 -13.99 8.13 -0.67
C ARG A 65 -13.53 9.46 -0.07
N ARG A 66 -14.28 10.02 0.88
CA ARG A 66 -13.92 11.27 1.57
C ARG A 66 -12.61 11.19 2.37
N PHE A 67 -12.15 9.99 2.73
CA PHE A 67 -10.89 9.77 3.44
C PHE A 67 -9.69 9.66 2.50
N HIS A 68 -9.95 9.40 1.21
CA HIS A 68 -8.91 9.32 0.18
C HIS A 68 -8.75 10.66 -0.53
N ARG A 69 -8.05 11.58 0.11
CA ARG A 69 -7.76 12.90 -0.45
C ARG A 69 -6.47 12.87 -1.24
N PRO A 70 -6.39 13.64 -2.35
CA PRO A 70 -5.15 13.79 -3.09
C PRO A 70 -4.03 14.35 -2.24
N VAL A 71 -2.80 13.96 -2.56
CA VAL A 71 -1.59 14.54 -1.97
C VAL A 71 -0.70 15.12 -3.05
N ARG A 72 0.01 16.21 -2.70
CA ARG A 72 0.97 16.86 -3.58
C ARG A 72 2.39 16.58 -3.11
N ILE A 73 3.25 16.10 -4.03
CA ILE A 73 4.66 15.83 -3.75
C ILE A 73 5.47 16.38 -4.93
N GLY A 74 6.07 17.54 -4.74
CA GLY A 74 6.71 18.27 -5.84
C GLY A 74 5.74 18.50 -7.03
N PRO A 75 6.08 18.08 -8.26
CA PRO A 75 5.20 18.17 -9.41
C PRO A 75 4.07 17.14 -9.42
N LEU A 76 4.21 16.04 -8.66
CA LEU A 76 3.25 14.94 -8.65
C LEU A 76 1.98 15.34 -7.90
N TRP A 77 0.83 15.06 -8.51
CA TRP A 77 -0.46 14.98 -7.85
C TRP A 77 -0.85 13.50 -7.77
N ILE A 78 -1.05 12.97 -6.58
CA ILE A 78 -1.43 11.58 -6.38
C ILE A 78 -2.81 11.58 -5.76
N GLY A 79 -3.76 10.99 -6.44
CA GLY A 79 -5.15 11.00 -5.97
C GLY A 79 -6.00 9.95 -6.64
N PRO A 80 -7.21 9.74 -6.09
CA PRO A 80 -8.16 8.77 -6.59
C PRO A 80 -8.84 9.26 -7.89
N PRO A 81 -9.44 8.34 -8.68
CA PRO A 81 -10.03 8.67 -9.99
C PRO A 81 -11.25 9.59 -9.92
N TRP A 82 -11.85 9.82 -8.76
CA TRP A 82 -12.99 10.72 -8.57
C TRP A 82 -12.59 12.15 -8.16
N GLU A 83 -11.31 12.44 -8.02
CA GLU A 83 -10.78 13.78 -7.74
C GLU A 83 -10.08 14.34 -8.98
N GLU A 84 -10.21 15.64 -9.21
CA GLU A 84 -9.57 16.28 -10.35
C GLU A 84 -8.14 16.72 -10.02
N PRO A 85 -7.16 16.41 -10.89
CA PRO A 85 -5.79 16.86 -10.70
C PRO A 85 -5.66 18.38 -10.74
N ASP A 86 -4.78 18.91 -9.88
CA ASP A 86 -4.44 20.33 -9.88
C ASP A 86 -3.86 20.77 -11.24
N ALA A 87 -4.20 21.96 -11.68
CA ALA A 87 -3.68 22.53 -12.91
C ALA A 87 -2.14 22.61 -12.89
N GLY A 88 -1.50 22.09 -13.94
CA GLY A 88 -0.04 22.09 -14.07
C GLY A 88 0.67 21.04 -13.23
N SER A 89 -0.04 20.13 -12.59
CA SER A 89 0.55 18.96 -11.94
C SER A 89 0.79 17.81 -12.92
N LEU A 90 1.65 16.88 -12.53
CA LEU A 90 1.80 15.58 -13.17
C LEU A 90 0.91 14.58 -12.42
N PRO A 91 -0.26 14.19 -12.97
CA PRO A 91 -1.19 13.32 -12.26
C PRO A 91 -0.70 11.87 -12.21
N VAL A 92 -0.88 11.27 -11.05
CA VAL A 92 -0.74 9.84 -10.74
C VAL A 92 -2.07 9.41 -10.13
N VAL A 93 -2.95 8.87 -10.95
CA VAL A 93 -4.29 8.45 -10.53
C VAL A 93 -4.19 7.04 -9.96
N ILE A 94 -4.54 6.88 -8.69
CA ILE A 94 -4.50 5.60 -7.98
C ILE A 94 -5.88 5.31 -7.42
N ASP A 95 -6.48 4.23 -7.87
CA ASP A 95 -7.67 3.70 -7.21
C ASP A 95 -7.23 3.01 -5.91
N PRO A 96 -7.70 3.49 -4.75
CA PRO A 96 -7.33 2.89 -3.47
C PRO A 96 -7.79 1.45 -3.29
N GLY A 97 -8.82 0.99 -4.03
CA GLY A 97 -9.25 -0.40 -4.16
C GLY A 97 -9.03 -1.28 -2.93
N ARG A 98 -8.56 -2.51 -3.16
CA ARG A 98 -8.22 -3.49 -2.12
C ARG A 98 -6.72 -3.58 -1.81
N ALA A 99 -5.87 -2.89 -2.60
CA ALA A 99 -4.42 -2.96 -2.42
C ALA A 99 -3.91 -1.80 -1.55
N PHE A 100 -2.88 -2.07 -0.74
CA PHE A 100 -2.22 -1.04 0.05
C PHE A 100 -1.48 -0.02 -0.82
N GLY A 101 -1.41 1.25 -0.37
CA GLY A 101 -0.58 2.27 -1.03
C GLY A 101 -1.36 3.31 -1.84
N THR A 102 -2.17 4.13 -1.16
CA THR A 102 -2.94 5.22 -1.81
C THR A 102 -2.11 6.48 -2.10
N GLY A 103 -0.82 6.49 -1.74
CA GLY A 103 0.04 7.66 -1.84
C GLY A 103 0.04 8.59 -0.62
N SER A 104 -0.96 8.53 0.25
CA SER A 104 -1.09 9.43 1.41
C SER A 104 -0.21 9.02 2.61
N HIS A 105 0.14 7.72 2.73
CA HIS A 105 0.94 7.25 3.85
C HIS A 105 2.34 7.89 3.88
N PRO A 106 2.88 8.26 5.06
CA PRO A 106 4.19 8.90 5.16
C PRO A 106 5.32 8.16 4.44
N THR A 107 5.37 6.83 4.53
CA THR A 107 6.40 6.01 3.87
C THR A 107 6.36 6.14 2.35
N THR A 108 5.18 6.14 1.74
CA THR A 108 5.00 6.32 0.31
C THR A 108 5.43 7.72 -0.12
N ARG A 109 5.06 8.75 0.65
CA ARG A 109 5.48 10.14 0.40
C ARG A 109 6.99 10.28 0.42
N LEU A 110 7.65 9.69 1.43
CA LEU A 110 9.11 9.69 1.55
C LEU A 110 9.79 8.99 0.37
N CYS A 111 9.26 7.85 -0.09
CA CYS A 111 9.76 7.17 -1.28
C CYS A 111 9.62 8.04 -2.53
N LEU A 112 8.47 8.70 -2.72
CA LEU A 112 8.23 9.60 -3.84
C LEU A 112 9.15 10.83 -3.81
N GLU A 113 9.45 11.37 -2.63
CA GLU A 113 10.44 12.44 -2.49
C GLU A 113 11.86 11.99 -2.92
N HIS A 114 12.26 10.76 -2.58
CA HIS A 114 13.51 10.19 -3.08
C HIS A 114 13.47 9.96 -4.59
N LEU A 115 12.34 9.48 -5.13
CA LEU A 115 12.16 9.24 -6.55
C LEU A 115 12.36 10.52 -7.38
N LEU A 116 11.87 11.66 -6.88
CA LEU A 116 12.01 12.97 -7.54
C LEU A 116 13.46 13.50 -7.61
N GLU A 117 14.38 12.94 -6.82
CA GLU A 117 15.79 13.30 -6.83
C GLU A 117 16.64 12.41 -7.73
N LEU A 118 16.04 11.37 -8.30
CA LEU A 118 16.75 10.41 -9.14
C LEU A 118 16.56 10.72 -10.63
N GLU A 119 17.59 10.49 -11.41
CA GLU A 119 17.48 10.55 -12.86
C GLU A 119 16.72 9.31 -13.38
N PRO A 120 15.83 9.49 -14.39
CA PRO A 120 15.13 8.39 -15.00
C PRO A 120 16.04 7.28 -15.53
N ALA A 121 15.77 6.05 -15.10
CA ALA A 121 16.53 4.85 -15.46
C ALA A 121 15.60 3.63 -15.34
N SER A 122 16.12 2.40 -15.46
CA SER A 122 15.35 1.21 -15.16
C SER A 122 15.00 1.12 -13.67
N LEU A 123 13.76 0.70 -13.34
CA LEU A 123 13.28 0.69 -11.97
C LEU A 123 12.59 -0.63 -11.62
N LEU A 124 12.89 -1.14 -10.44
CA LEU A 124 12.23 -2.26 -9.79
C LEU A 124 11.50 -1.78 -8.52
N ASP A 125 10.20 -2.00 -8.45
CA ASP A 125 9.36 -1.73 -7.27
C ASP A 125 8.98 -3.04 -6.59
N VAL A 126 9.51 -3.29 -5.39
CA VAL A 126 9.36 -4.54 -4.63
C VAL A 126 8.31 -4.38 -3.54
N GLY A 127 7.29 -5.25 -3.54
CA GLY A 127 6.11 -5.08 -2.70
C GLY A 127 5.28 -3.90 -3.19
N CYS A 128 4.94 -3.91 -4.46
CA CYS A 128 4.40 -2.73 -5.15
C CYS A 128 3.00 -2.30 -4.69
N GLY A 129 2.23 -3.19 -4.06
CA GLY A 129 0.86 -2.91 -3.64
C GLY A 129 0.01 -2.36 -4.78
N SER A 130 -0.56 -1.18 -4.61
CA SER A 130 -1.32 -0.47 -5.65
C SER A 130 -0.52 -0.09 -6.90
N GLY A 131 0.81 -0.21 -6.86
CA GLY A 131 1.73 0.22 -7.91
C GLY A 131 2.02 1.73 -7.92
N VAL A 132 1.67 2.47 -6.87
CA VAL A 132 1.80 3.93 -6.83
C VAL A 132 3.22 4.41 -7.13
N LEU A 133 4.27 3.75 -6.60
CA LEU A 133 5.67 4.11 -6.85
C LEU A 133 6.06 3.80 -8.30
N ALA A 134 5.70 2.61 -8.79
CA ALA A 134 5.96 2.19 -10.17
C ALA A 134 5.26 3.10 -11.20
N VAL A 135 3.99 3.45 -10.97
CA VAL A 135 3.22 4.36 -11.84
C VAL A 135 3.83 5.76 -11.80
N ALA A 136 4.16 6.28 -10.61
CA ALA A 136 4.82 7.58 -10.48
C ALA A 136 6.17 7.61 -11.21
N ALA A 137 6.99 6.55 -11.07
CA ALA A 137 8.25 6.42 -11.77
C ALA A 137 8.06 6.45 -13.29
N ALA A 138 7.11 5.66 -13.83
CA ALA A 138 6.82 5.65 -15.25
C ALA A 138 6.34 7.03 -15.76
N ARG A 139 5.52 7.75 -14.99
CA ARG A 139 5.07 9.11 -15.29
C ARG A 139 6.23 10.12 -15.30
N LEU A 140 7.29 9.88 -14.50
CA LEU A 140 8.51 10.68 -14.46
C LEU A 140 9.54 10.29 -15.55
N GLY A 141 9.22 9.29 -16.38
CA GLY A 141 10.07 8.87 -17.50
C GLY A 141 11.04 7.73 -17.18
N PHE A 142 10.93 7.08 -16.01
CA PHE A 142 11.68 5.85 -15.75
C PHE A 142 11.23 4.74 -16.69
N ALA A 143 12.18 4.00 -17.28
CA ALA A 143 11.91 2.88 -18.18
C ALA A 143 13.13 1.96 -18.32
N PRO A 144 12.97 0.63 -18.41
CA PRO A 144 11.72 -0.08 -18.09
C PRO A 144 11.39 -0.04 -16.58
N VAL A 145 10.09 -0.13 -16.26
CA VAL A 145 9.62 -0.23 -14.88
C VAL A 145 9.04 -1.63 -14.66
N THR A 146 9.54 -2.32 -13.64
CA THR A 146 9.00 -3.62 -13.18
C THR A 146 8.52 -3.47 -11.75
N ALA A 147 7.30 -3.90 -11.50
CA ALA A 147 6.68 -3.96 -10.18
C ALA A 147 6.48 -5.44 -9.80
N VAL A 148 6.83 -5.83 -8.58
CA VAL A 148 6.64 -7.20 -8.09
C VAL A 148 5.89 -7.19 -6.77
N ASP A 149 4.99 -8.14 -6.61
CA ASP A 149 4.29 -8.38 -5.35
C ASP A 149 3.97 -9.87 -5.22
N ALA A 150 3.91 -10.38 -3.98
CA ALA A 150 3.52 -11.75 -3.69
C ALA A 150 1.99 -11.92 -3.65
N ASP A 151 1.23 -10.83 -3.60
CA ASP A 151 -0.23 -10.82 -3.62
C ASP A 151 -0.77 -10.58 -5.05
N GLU A 152 -1.55 -11.53 -5.56
CA GLU A 152 -2.20 -11.43 -6.86
C GLU A 152 -3.14 -10.21 -6.95
N VAL A 153 -3.79 -9.82 -5.84
CA VAL A 153 -4.67 -8.65 -5.78
C VAL A 153 -3.86 -7.37 -5.96
N ALA A 154 -2.68 -7.28 -5.35
CA ALA A 154 -1.76 -6.15 -5.52
C ALA A 154 -1.27 -6.05 -6.98
N VAL A 155 -0.85 -7.17 -7.57
CA VAL A 155 -0.41 -7.20 -8.97
C VAL A 155 -1.52 -6.77 -9.93
N ALA A 156 -2.76 -7.22 -9.70
CA ALA A 156 -3.91 -6.79 -10.50
C ALA A 156 -4.15 -5.28 -10.36
N ALA A 157 -4.15 -4.76 -9.13
CA ALA A 157 -4.32 -3.33 -8.85
C ALA A 157 -3.22 -2.47 -9.52
N ALA A 158 -1.95 -2.91 -9.45
CA ALA A 158 -0.85 -2.21 -10.11
C ALA A 158 -1.03 -2.15 -11.63
N ARG A 159 -1.53 -3.21 -12.27
CA ARG A 159 -1.85 -3.23 -13.71
C ARG A 159 -3.00 -2.30 -14.06
N GLU A 160 -4.06 -2.31 -13.27
CA GLU A 160 -5.22 -1.44 -13.46
C GLU A 160 -4.84 0.04 -13.31
N ASN A 161 -4.08 0.37 -12.26
CA ASN A 161 -3.58 1.73 -12.04
C ASN A 161 -2.59 2.17 -13.14
N ALA A 162 -1.73 1.28 -13.65
CA ALA A 162 -0.87 1.58 -14.79
C ALA A 162 -1.68 1.91 -16.05
N ALA A 163 -2.71 1.12 -16.34
CA ALA A 163 -3.62 1.37 -17.47
C ALA A 163 -4.39 2.69 -17.31
N ALA A 164 -4.87 3.00 -16.10
CA ALA A 164 -5.58 4.26 -15.81
C ALA A 164 -4.69 5.50 -15.99
N ASN A 165 -3.37 5.35 -15.89
CA ASN A 165 -2.41 6.43 -16.08
C ASN A 165 -1.76 6.43 -17.48
N ASP A 166 -2.15 5.52 -18.38
CA ASP A 166 -1.57 5.34 -19.71
C ASP A 166 -0.02 5.21 -19.67
N VAL A 167 0.48 4.38 -18.74
CA VAL A 167 1.92 4.10 -18.59
C VAL A 167 2.22 2.62 -18.80
N GLY A 168 3.37 2.36 -19.43
CA GLY A 168 3.91 1.02 -19.59
C GLY A 168 4.72 0.60 -18.37
N LEU A 169 4.28 -0.44 -17.67
CA LEU A 169 5.06 -1.16 -16.66
C LEU A 169 4.76 -2.66 -16.69
N SER A 170 5.68 -3.46 -16.17
CA SER A 170 5.50 -4.91 -16.00
C SER A 170 5.17 -5.20 -14.54
N ALA A 171 3.92 -5.62 -14.23
CA ALA A 171 3.56 -6.08 -12.89
C ALA A 171 3.52 -7.62 -12.85
N VAL A 172 4.34 -8.20 -11.97
CA VAL A 172 4.65 -9.64 -11.91
C VAL A 172 4.33 -10.17 -10.51
N LEU A 173 3.61 -11.29 -10.47
CA LEU A 173 3.40 -12.05 -9.24
C LEU A 173 4.71 -12.78 -8.89
N ALA A 174 5.37 -12.37 -7.83
CA ALA A 174 6.60 -12.98 -7.36
C ALA A 174 6.82 -12.67 -5.88
N ASP A 175 7.25 -13.68 -5.12
CA ASP A 175 7.75 -13.49 -3.77
C ASP A 175 9.21 -13.02 -3.84
N ALA A 176 9.44 -11.75 -3.53
CA ALA A 176 10.76 -11.14 -3.58
C ALA A 176 11.81 -11.81 -2.69
N LEU A 177 11.40 -12.60 -1.70
CA LEU A 177 12.29 -13.31 -0.80
C LEU A 177 12.75 -14.68 -1.32
N THR A 178 12.03 -15.25 -2.31
CA THR A 178 12.29 -16.59 -2.83
C THR A 178 12.51 -16.63 -4.33
N ASP A 179 11.75 -15.86 -5.10
CA ASP A 179 11.79 -15.87 -6.56
C ASP A 179 12.92 -14.99 -7.13
N PRO A 180 13.39 -15.24 -8.36
CA PRO A 180 14.34 -14.37 -9.03
C PRO A 180 13.77 -12.96 -9.24
N LEU A 181 14.56 -11.94 -8.94
CA LEU A 181 14.23 -10.54 -9.21
C LEU A 181 14.98 -10.03 -10.44
N PRO A 182 14.37 -9.21 -11.30
CA PRO A 182 15.07 -8.57 -12.39
C PRO A 182 16.07 -7.54 -11.87
N ALA A 183 17.20 -7.39 -12.55
CA ALA A 183 18.14 -6.30 -12.32
C ALA A 183 17.54 -4.97 -12.79
N ALA A 184 17.88 -3.88 -12.10
CA ALA A 184 17.49 -2.54 -12.45
C ALA A 184 18.58 -1.53 -12.04
N ASP A 185 18.54 -0.29 -12.52
CA ASP A 185 19.42 0.77 -12.03
C ASP A 185 18.99 1.24 -10.63
N VAL A 186 17.69 1.30 -10.42
CA VAL A 186 17.05 1.78 -9.18
C VAL A 186 16.08 0.72 -8.68
N ALA A 187 16.13 0.42 -7.38
CA ALA A 187 15.14 -0.42 -6.71
C ALA A 187 14.46 0.35 -5.59
N PHE A 188 13.17 0.11 -5.41
CA PHE A 188 12.37 0.57 -4.28
C PHE A 188 11.81 -0.62 -3.53
N ALA A 189 11.71 -0.51 -2.20
CA ALA A 189 10.94 -1.41 -1.35
C ALA A 189 10.31 -0.62 -0.20
N ASN A 190 8.99 -0.50 -0.22
CA ASN A 190 8.22 0.13 0.86
C ASN A 190 7.47 -0.96 1.63
N ILE A 191 8.21 -1.77 2.37
CA ILE A 191 7.76 -2.97 3.07
C ILE A 191 8.33 -3.00 4.50
N GLU A 192 7.96 -3.98 5.31
CA GLU A 192 8.47 -4.09 6.67
C GLU A 192 10.00 -4.25 6.75
N LEU A 193 10.61 -3.78 7.85
CA LEU A 193 12.07 -3.76 8.05
C LEU A 193 12.73 -5.12 7.83
N ALA A 194 12.17 -6.19 8.38
CA ALA A 194 12.75 -7.54 8.27
C ALA A 194 12.81 -8.01 6.81
N ALA A 195 11.79 -7.69 6.02
CA ALA A 195 11.76 -8.00 4.60
C ALA A 195 12.78 -7.14 3.82
N VAL A 196 12.90 -5.83 4.14
CA VAL A 196 13.93 -4.96 3.57
C VAL A 196 15.33 -5.52 3.81
N GLU A 197 15.64 -5.95 5.04
CA GLU A 197 16.95 -6.55 5.38
C GLU A 197 17.20 -7.87 4.63
N ALA A 198 16.17 -8.68 4.45
CA ALA A 198 16.26 -9.93 3.68
C ALA A 198 16.55 -9.71 2.18
N LEU A 199 16.25 -8.51 1.66
CA LEU A 199 16.57 -8.13 0.29
C LEU A 199 18.02 -7.73 0.06
N ASP A 200 18.88 -7.58 1.09
CA ASP A 200 20.26 -7.12 1.00
C ASP A 200 21.06 -7.80 -0.13
N ALA A 201 21.00 -9.13 -0.18
CA ALA A 201 21.73 -9.93 -1.18
C ALA A 201 20.92 -10.20 -2.46
N ARG A 202 19.66 -9.82 -2.51
CA ARG A 202 18.72 -10.17 -3.58
C ARG A 202 18.54 -9.04 -4.60
N ILE A 203 18.59 -7.80 -4.15
CA ILE A 203 18.47 -6.64 -5.03
C ILE A 203 19.75 -6.49 -5.87
N ASP A 204 19.59 -6.48 -7.18
CA ASP A 204 20.64 -6.15 -8.14
C ASP A 204 20.32 -4.79 -8.76
N ALA A 205 20.80 -3.74 -8.09
CA ALA A 205 20.62 -2.35 -8.51
C ALA A 205 21.83 -1.50 -8.10
N ARG A 206 21.94 -0.29 -8.64
CA ARG A 206 22.95 0.70 -8.23
C ARG A 206 22.46 1.54 -7.06
N THR A 207 21.19 1.89 -7.07
CA THR A 207 20.51 2.65 -6.01
C THR A 207 19.39 1.83 -5.45
N PHE A 208 19.26 1.81 -4.12
CA PHE A 208 18.16 1.17 -3.42
C PHE A 208 17.51 2.16 -2.45
N VAL A 209 16.21 2.36 -2.56
CA VAL A 209 15.41 3.16 -1.64
C VAL A 209 14.49 2.23 -0.85
N ALA A 210 14.61 2.26 0.47
CA ALA A 210 13.84 1.41 1.37
C ALA A 210 13.05 2.24 2.37
N SER A 211 11.83 1.82 2.66
CA SER A 211 10.92 2.42 3.64
C SER A 211 9.96 1.36 4.18
N GLY A 212 9.02 1.75 5.06
CA GLY A 212 8.05 0.84 5.71
C GLY A 212 8.42 0.51 7.15
N TYR A 213 9.31 1.30 7.75
CA TYR A 213 9.78 1.16 9.13
C TYR A 213 9.82 2.52 9.84
N LEU A 214 9.88 2.46 11.17
CA LEU A 214 9.83 3.65 12.00
C LEU A 214 11.14 4.45 11.96
N GLU A 215 11.07 5.73 12.25
CA GLU A 215 12.21 6.65 12.29
C GLU A 215 13.35 6.18 13.21
N ARG A 216 13.03 5.48 14.31
CA ARG A 216 14.02 4.91 15.24
C ARG A 216 14.79 3.72 14.68
N ASP A 217 14.23 3.04 13.68
CA ASP A 217 14.81 1.83 13.10
C ASP A 217 15.89 2.18 12.08
N ARG A 218 16.84 1.26 11.89
CA ARG A 218 17.93 1.38 10.91
C ARG A 218 18.10 0.04 10.20
N PRO A 219 17.81 -0.07 8.91
CA PRO A 219 18.02 -1.31 8.17
C PRO A 219 19.51 -1.64 8.12
N SER A 220 19.83 -2.91 8.37
CA SER A 220 21.19 -3.46 8.31
C SER A 220 21.41 -4.11 6.94
N LEU A 221 22.07 -3.38 6.03
CA LEU A 221 22.31 -3.79 4.65
C LEU A 221 23.82 -3.80 4.38
N ALA A 222 24.43 -5.00 4.39
CA ALA A 222 25.88 -5.17 4.34
C ALA A 222 26.49 -4.81 2.97
N ARG A 223 25.70 -4.95 1.88
CA ARG A 223 26.15 -4.72 0.50
C ARG A 223 25.90 -3.29 0.02
N TRP A 224 25.40 -2.42 0.90
CA TRP A 224 24.92 -1.09 0.55
C TRP A 224 25.55 -0.01 1.44
N ARG A 225 25.93 1.09 0.84
CA ARG A 225 26.38 2.29 1.53
C ARG A 225 25.18 3.23 1.71
N HIS A 226 24.82 3.55 2.93
CA HIS A 226 23.80 4.55 3.22
C HIS A 226 24.23 5.94 2.72
N VAL A 227 23.37 6.63 1.97
CA VAL A 227 23.67 7.93 1.38
C VAL A 227 22.65 9.02 1.70
N GLY A 228 21.49 8.68 2.21
CA GLY A 228 20.49 9.68 2.58
C GLY A 228 19.32 9.08 3.35
N ARG A 229 18.74 9.87 4.24
CA ARG A 229 17.55 9.53 5.02
C ARG A 229 16.57 10.69 5.04
N ARG A 230 15.30 10.35 4.94
CA ARG A 230 14.16 11.25 5.15
C ARG A 230 13.26 10.68 6.22
N THR A 231 12.60 11.56 6.97
CA THR A 231 11.63 11.16 8.00
C THR A 231 10.37 12.02 7.90
N LEU A 232 9.23 11.42 8.20
CA LEU A 232 7.93 12.08 8.22
C LEU A 232 7.00 11.32 9.17
N ASP A 233 6.40 12.04 10.13
CA ASP A 233 5.39 11.51 11.05
C ASP A 233 5.82 10.20 11.75
N GLY A 234 7.10 10.12 12.17
CA GLY A 234 7.66 8.97 12.87
C GLY A 234 8.08 7.79 11.98
N TRP A 235 8.00 7.95 10.65
CA TRP A 235 8.45 6.99 9.65
C TRP A 235 9.73 7.44 8.97
N ALA A 236 10.45 6.49 8.37
CA ALA A 236 11.67 6.77 7.64
C ALA A 236 11.69 6.13 6.25
N ALA A 237 12.44 6.77 5.34
CA ALA A 237 12.93 6.18 4.10
C ALA A 237 14.42 6.47 3.96
N ASP A 238 15.17 5.47 3.59
CA ASP A 238 16.61 5.52 3.40
C ASP A 238 16.98 5.26 1.95
N ARG A 239 17.98 6.01 1.47
CA ARG A 239 18.61 5.79 0.17
C ARG A 239 19.99 5.19 0.37
N PHE A 240 20.28 4.18 -0.41
CA PHE A 240 21.52 3.45 -0.42
C PHE A 240 22.09 3.38 -1.83
N GLU A 241 23.41 3.29 -1.92
CA GLU A 241 24.14 2.99 -3.15
C GLU A 241 24.92 1.70 -3.00
N ARG A 242 25.12 0.97 -4.08
CA ARG A 242 25.93 -0.24 -4.10
C ARG A 242 27.33 0.05 -3.56
N ALA A 243 27.80 -0.73 -2.57
CA ALA A 243 29.12 -0.59 -1.96
C ALA A 243 30.23 -1.07 -2.88
#